data_1125365777857e9d8ce82d6eda933771
#
_entry.id   1125365777857e9d8ce82d6eda933771
#
_cell.length_a   1.000
_cell.length_b   1.000
_cell.length_c   1.000
_cell.angle_alpha   90.00
_cell.angle_beta   90.00
_cell.angle_gamma   90.00
#
_symmetry.space_group_name_H-M   'P 1'
#
loop_
_entity.id
_entity.type
_entity.pdbx_description
1 polymer ?
#
loop_
_entity_poly.entity_id
_entity_poly.type
_entity_poly.pdbx_seq_one_letter_code
_entity_poly.pdbx_strand_id
1 'polypeptide(L)'
;MHDSFPLGIHPIGQMVARSAQEIGAGVVWAGAGTTTPSALQLELIATLRPTVWAGMSSYALHLANVAEAQGVDLAASSVRTVVCSAEQLTAAKRAKLERAWGARVYDTFGMTEGSMMAAERDGVDGMRLWADLFLVEVVDEVTGKPVAEGQPGALVMTPLWSHTATPFLRWLSGDIVTLRWPEPDADPFSVFPVLKHAHRTSGFFKIRGVNVNHTELEDFMFRQPGVLDFRAELVTHHDREVLRLLIEVVRGADPAATPAAVTTATKNVFEVTPEVEVLALGTLAREFEASVKAPRFVDRRQ
;
A
#
# COMPACT_ATOMS: atom_id res chain seq x y z
N MET A 1 -13.34 13.69 8.06
CA MET A 1 -12.36 12.65 7.67
C MET A 1 -12.05 11.78 8.87
N HIS A 2 -11.87 10.47 8.70
CA HIS A 2 -11.36 9.55 9.70
C HIS A 2 -9.89 9.23 9.34
N ASP A 3 -8.97 9.65 10.19
CA ASP A 3 -7.53 9.47 9.97
C ASP A 3 -7.02 8.28 10.78
N SER A 4 -6.64 7.22 10.08
CA SER A 4 -6.08 5.98 10.63
C SER A 4 -4.57 5.83 10.36
N PHE A 5 -3.91 6.87 9.87
CA PHE A 5 -2.45 6.85 9.79
C PHE A 5 -1.82 6.87 11.19
N PRO A 6 -0.62 6.28 11.37
CA PRO A 6 0.06 6.32 12.66
C PRO A 6 0.22 7.75 13.16
N LEU A 7 -0.14 7.96 14.43
CA LEU A 7 0.12 9.18 15.18
C LEU A 7 1.34 8.97 16.08
N GLY A 8 2.11 9.98 16.32
CA GLY A 8 3.32 9.89 17.15
C GLY A 8 4.58 10.25 16.37
N ILE A 9 5.63 9.41 16.42
CA ILE A 9 6.91 9.71 15.76
C ILE A 9 6.80 9.71 14.22
N HIS A 10 5.84 8.99 13.66
CA HIS A 10 5.57 9.00 12.22
C HIS A 10 4.77 10.26 11.86
N PRO A 11 5.28 11.16 11.02
CA PRO A 11 4.65 12.46 10.78
C PRO A 11 3.38 12.38 9.94
N ILE A 12 3.17 11.29 9.18
CA ILE A 12 2.13 11.19 8.16
C ILE A 12 0.72 11.45 8.70
N GLY A 13 0.34 10.86 9.84
CA GLY A 13 -0.99 11.03 10.40
C GLY A 13 -1.26 12.48 10.79
N GLN A 14 -0.29 13.13 11.44
CA GLN A 14 -0.41 14.55 11.79
C GLN A 14 -0.50 15.45 10.55
N MET A 15 0.28 15.16 9.52
CA MET A 15 0.27 15.93 8.28
C MET A 15 -1.07 15.83 7.55
N VAL A 16 -1.57 14.61 7.37
CA VAL A 16 -2.86 14.36 6.70
C VAL A 16 -4.01 14.99 7.46
N ALA A 17 -4.05 14.81 8.79
CA ALA A 17 -5.10 15.40 9.62
C ALA A 17 -5.08 16.94 9.58
N ARG A 18 -3.91 17.57 9.71
CA ARG A 18 -3.77 19.03 9.64
C ARG A 18 -4.11 19.58 8.26
N SER A 19 -3.64 18.93 7.18
CA SER A 19 -3.99 19.34 5.82
C SER A 19 -5.50 19.30 5.58
N ALA A 20 -6.19 18.29 6.12
CA ALA A 20 -7.64 18.23 6.04
C ALA A 20 -8.33 19.36 6.84
N GLN A 21 -7.80 19.73 8.01
CA GLN A 21 -8.32 20.86 8.80
C GLN A 21 -8.11 22.19 8.09
N GLU A 22 -6.97 22.40 7.43
CA GLU A 22 -6.69 23.63 6.67
C GLU A 22 -7.70 23.87 5.54
N ILE A 23 -8.24 22.81 4.95
CA ILE A 23 -9.32 22.92 3.95
C ILE A 23 -10.73 22.87 4.57
N GLY A 24 -10.85 23.01 5.90
CA GLY A 24 -12.13 23.09 6.62
C GLY A 24 -12.80 21.75 6.93
N ALA A 25 -12.11 20.62 6.78
CA ALA A 25 -12.68 19.31 7.11
C ALA A 25 -12.60 19.03 8.62
N GLY A 26 -13.69 18.49 9.19
CA GLY A 26 -13.63 17.87 10.51
C GLY A 26 -12.82 16.57 10.49
N VAL A 27 -11.96 16.34 11.50
CA VAL A 27 -11.06 15.18 11.54
C VAL A 27 -11.22 14.39 12.82
N VAL A 28 -11.40 13.08 12.68
CA VAL A 28 -11.27 12.09 13.75
C VAL A 28 -9.83 11.59 13.74
N TRP A 29 -9.08 11.89 14.77
CA TRP A 29 -7.68 11.49 14.94
C TRP A 29 -7.61 10.10 15.57
N ALA A 30 -7.95 9.06 14.81
CA ALA A 30 -8.02 7.71 15.33
C ALA A 30 -6.62 7.07 15.44
N GLY A 31 -5.75 7.32 14.48
CA GLY A 31 -4.46 6.65 14.41
C GLY A 31 -4.57 5.19 13.95
N ALA A 32 -3.47 4.46 13.98
CA ALA A 32 -3.43 3.04 13.65
C ALA A 32 -4.07 2.17 14.76
N GLY A 33 -4.23 0.87 14.51
CA GLY A 33 -4.79 -0.10 15.46
C GLY A 33 -4.09 -0.11 16.82
N THR A 34 -2.79 0.18 16.85
CA THR A 34 -2.00 0.36 18.08
C THR A 34 -2.39 1.59 18.92
N THR A 35 -3.07 2.57 18.32
CA THR A 35 -3.56 3.78 19.01
C THR A 35 -5.04 3.63 19.38
N THR A 36 -5.86 3.24 18.41
CA THR A 36 -7.29 3.03 18.60
C THR A 36 -7.64 1.64 18.05
N PRO A 37 -8.13 0.71 18.89
CA PRO A 37 -8.47 -0.64 18.45
C PRO A 37 -9.39 -0.64 17.23
N SER A 38 -9.18 -1.55 16.29
CA SER A 38 -9.91 -1.59 15.01
C SER A 38 -11.41 -1.72 15.17
N ALA A 39 -11.89 -2.47 16.18
CA ALA A 39 -13.32 -2.56 16.49
C ALA A 39 -13.91 -1.17 16.85
N LEU A 40 -13.20 -0.39 17.68
CA LEU A 40 -13.62 0.96 18.05
C LEU A 40 -13.56 1.92 16.84
N GLN A 41 -12.61 1.75 15.94
CA GLN A 41 -12.59 2.55 14.71
C GLN A 41 -13.83 2.32 13.83
N LEU A 42 -14.31 1.07 13.73
CA LEU A 42 -15.57 0.77 13.03
C LEU A 42 -16.78 1.41 13.72
N GLU A 43 -16.84 1.41 15.04
CA GLU A 43 -17.89 2.10 15.81
C GLU A 43 -17.85 3.63 15.59
N LEU A 44 -16.65 4.23 15.56
CA LEU A 44 -16.46 5.65 15.26
C LEU A 44 -16.88 6.00 13.83
N ILE A 45 -16.59 5.15 12.85
CA ILE A 45 -17.04 5.32 11.46
C ILE A 45 -18.57 5.28 11.39
N ALA A 46 -19.20 4.33 12.07
CA ALA A 46 -20.66 4.22 12.11
C ALA A 46 -21.33 5.43 12.78
N THR A 47 -20.76 5.90 13.91
CA THR A 47 -21.33 6.96 14.74
C THR A 47 -21.08 8.35 14.15
N LEU A 48 -19.83 8.66 13.78
CA LEU A 48 -19.42 10.00 13.34
C LEU A 48 -19.61 10.22 11.84
N ARG A 49 -19.87 9.15 11.09
CA ARG A 49 -20.22 9.16 9.66
C ARG A 49 -19.24 9.97 8.80
N PRO A 50 -17.91 9.72 8.86
CA PRO A 50 -16.95 10.39 8.01
C PRO A 50 -17.19 10.04 6.54
N THR A 51 -16.97 10.99 5.64
CA THR A 51 -17.07 10.76 4.19
C THR A 51 -15.74 10.34 3.56
N VAL A 52 -14.63 10.59 4.26
CA VAL A 52 -13.28 10.21 3.85
C VAL A 52 -12.64 9.39 4.95
N TRP A 53 -12.03 8.27 4.58
CA TRP A 53 -11.10 7.50 5.39
C TRP A 53 -9.69 7.66 4.84
N ALA A 54 -8.68 7.82 5.70
CA ALA A 54 -7.28 7.93 5.30
C ALA A 54 -6.39 7.01 6.14
N GLY A 55 -5.48 6.27 5.50
CA GLY A 55 -4.59 5.33 6.18
C GLY A 55 -3.78 4.46 5.22
N MET A 56 -3.03 3.49 5.76
CA MET A 56 -2.31 2.52 4.96
C MET A 56 -3.28 1.55 4.27
N SER A 57 -2.99 1.16 3.04
CA SER A 57 -3.85 0.25 2.26
C SER A 57 -4.04 -1.12 2.92
N SER A 58 -3.00 -1.62 3.60
CA SER A 58 -3.08 -2.84 4.40
C SER A 58 -4.02 -2.70 5.59
N TYR A 59 -4.03 -1.53 6.25
CA TYR A 59 -4.93 -1.26 7.37
C TYR A 59 -6.38 -1.05 6.92
N ALA A 60 -6.61 -0.43 5.77
CA ALA A 60 -7.94 -0.37 5.15
C ALA A 60 -8.52 -1.76 4.90
N LEU A 61 -7.68 -2.68 4.40
CA LEU A 61 -8.06 -4.07 4.18
C LEU A 61 -8.31 -4.81 5.49
N HIS A 62 -7.48 -4.57 6.50
CA HIS A 62 -7.68 -5.12 7.83
C HIS A 62 -9.01 -4.69 8.46
N LEU A 63 -9.36 -3.39 8.39
CA LEU A 63 -10.66 -2.90 8.87
C LEU A 63 -11.83 -3.55 8.13
N ALA A 64 -11.70 -3.76 6.82
CA ALA A 64 -12.71 -4.48 6.05
C ALA A 64 -12.86 -5.93 6.51
N ASN A 65 -11.77 -6.62 6.81
CA ASN A 65 -11.79 -7.99 7.32
C ASN A 65 -12.41 -8.06 8.74
N VAL A 66 -12.11 -7.08 9.59
CA VAL A 66 -12.72 -6.99 10.95
C VAL A 66 -14.22 -6.72 10.83
N ALA A 67 -14.64 -5.82 9.94
CA ALA A 67 -16.06 -5.53 9.67
C ALA A 67 -16.79 -6.78 9.18
N GLU A 68 -16.23 -7.52 8.22
CA GLU A 68 -16.79 -8.79 7.73
C GLU A 68 -16.92 -9.81 8.86
N ALA A 69 -15.89 -9.94 9.71
CA ALA A 69 -15.91 -10.84 10.86
C ALA A 69 -17.02 -10.50 11.88
N GLN A 70 -17.34 -9.21 12.03
CA GLN A 70 -18.40 -8.71 12.92
C GLN A 70 -19.78 -8.66 12.25
N GLY A 71 -19.89 -8.97 10.96
CA GLY A 71 -21.13 -8.85 10.18
C GLY A 71 -21.53 -7.40 9.88
N VAL A 72 -20.57 -6.48 9.90
CA VAL A 72 -20.75 -5.06 9.56
C VAL A 72 -20.53 -4.87 8.06
N ASP A 73 -21.53 -4.30 7.39
CA ASP A 73 -21.40 -3.90 5.98
C ASP A 73 -20.69 -2.54 5.85
N LEU A 74 -19.39 -2.58 5.62
CA LEU A 74 -18.57 -1.37 5.51
C LEU A 74 -18.88 -0.59 4.21
N ALA A 75 -19.36 -1.27 3.15
CA ALA A 75 -19.75 -0.62 1.91
C ALA A 75 -21.02 0.24 2.08
N ALA A 76 -21.88 -0.09 3.05
CA ALA A 76 -23.03 0.73 3.40
C ALA A 76 -22.70 1.91 4.34
N SER A 77 -21.43 2.08 4.75
CA SER A 77 -21.00 3.20 5.59
C SER A 77 -21.14 4.56 4.89
N SER A 78 -20.83 5.63 5.61
CA SER A 78 -20.80 6.99 5.03
C SER A 78 -19.53 7.30 4.22
N VAL A 79 -18.50 6.43 4.28
CA VAL A 79 -17.25 6.65 3.56
C VAL A 79 -17.51 6.56 2.06
N ARG A 80 -17.01 7.52 1.31
CA ARG A 80 -17.08 7.59 -0.15
C ARG A 80 -15.73 7.68 -0.81
N THR A 81 -14.71 8.00 -0.02
CA THR A 81 -13.32 8.13 -0.47
C THR A 81 -12.39 7.46 0.54
N VAL A 82 -11.51 6.62 0.03
CA VAL A 82 -10.41 6.01 0.77
C VAL A 82 -9.11 6.59 0.21
N VAL A 83 -8.30 7.21 1.06
CA VAL A 83 -6.99 7.76 0.70
C VAL A 83 -5.91 6.87 1.29
N CYS A 84 -5.11 6.25 0.44
CA CYS A 84 -4.03 5.36 0.81
C CYS A 84 -2.66 6.02 0.65
N SER A 85 -1.68 5.61 1.45
CA SER A 85 -0.28 5.99 1.32
C SER A 85 0.64 5.00 2.03
N ALA A 86 1.96 5.23 1.91
CA ALA A 86 3.02 4.54 2.63
C ALA A 86 3.23 3.05 2.25
N GLU A 87 2.43 2.51 1.37
CA GLU A 87 2.52 1.16 0.84
C GLU A 87 2.15 1.17 -0.64
N GLN A 88 2.68 0.20 -1.39
CA GLN A 88 2.26 0.05 -2.78
C GLN A 88 0.81 -0.41 -2.87
N LEU A 89 0.02 0.27 -3.67
CA LEU A 89 -1.37 -0.06 -3.96
C LEU A 89 -1.47 -0.76 -5.31
N THR A 90 -1.45 -2.10 -5.30
CA THR A 90 -1.61 -2.88 -6.52
C THR A 90 -3.04 -2.79 -7.07
N ALA A 91 -3.23 -3.08 -8.36
CA ALA A 91 -4.54 -3.04 -8.99
C ALA A 91 -5.54 -4.01 -8.32
N ALA A 92 -5.09 -5.21 -7.95
CA ALA A 92 -5.92 -6.20 -7.27
C ALA A 92 -6.30 -5.75 -5.85
N LYS A 93 -5.35 -5.17 -5.09
CA LYS A 93 -5.62 -4.62 -3.76
C LYS A 93 -6.61 -3.45 -3.84
N ARG A 94 -6.42 -2.53 -4.80
CA ARG A 94 -7.37 -1.43 -5.07
C ARG A 94 -8.78 -1.94 -5.32
N ALA A 95 -8.94 -2.85 -6.27
CA ALA A 95 -10.25 -3.41 -6.60
C ALA A 95 -10.92 -4.12 -5.42
N LYS A 96 -10.13 -4.76 -4.56
CA LYS A 96 -10.62 -5.39 -3.33
C LYS A 96 -11.09 -4.35 -2.31
N LEU A 97 -10.32 -3.28 -2.11
CA LEU A 97 -10.69 -2.17 -1.22
C LEU A 97 -11.94 -1.46 -1.71
N GLU A 98 -12.03 -1.12 -3.00
CA GLU A 98 -13.19 -0.45 -3.57
C GLU A 98 -14.49 -1.26 -3.37
N ARG A 99 -14.43 -2.58 -3.55
CA ARG A 99 -15.58 -3.45 -3.26
C ARG A 99 -15.92 -3.50 -1.78
N ALA A 100 -14.92 -3.64 -0.91
CA ALA A 100 -15.14 -3.80 0.53
C ALA A 100 -15.66 -2.51 1.19
N TRP A 101 -15.21 -1.35 0.72
CA TRP A 101 -15.61 -0.05 1.28
C TRP A 101 -16.79 0.61 0.52
N GLY A 102 -17.15 0.13 -0.67
CA GLY A 102 -18.14 0.81 -1.53
C GLY A 102 -17.72 2.24 -1.89
N ALA A 103 -16.41 2.51 -1.96
CA ALA A 103 -15.82 3.83 -2.05
C ALA A 103 -14.73 3.89 -3.13
N ARG A 104 -14.43 5.08 -3.64
CA ARG A 104 -13.26 5.29 -4.49
C ARG A 104 -11.98 5.25 -3.68
N VAL A 105 -10.95 4.63 -4.22
CA VAL A 105 -9.63 4.53 -3.60
C VAL A 105 -8.64 5.39 -4.37
N TYR A 106 -7.96 6.29 -3.67
CA TYR A 106 -6.88 7.11 -4.21
C TYR A 106 -5.57 6.79 -3.49
N ASP A 107 -4.51 6.70 -4.26
CA ASP A 107 -3.16 6.52 -3.74
C ASP A 107 -2.40 7.85 -3.68
N THR A 108 -1.51 7.94 -2.71
CA THR A 108 -0.61 9.08 -2.55
C THR A 108 0.79 8.58 -2.28
N PHE A 109 1.77 9.28 -2.83
CA PHE A 109 3.18 8.94 -2.71
C PHE A 109 3.93 10.00 -1.91
N GLY A 110 4.75 9.54 -1.01
CA GLY A 110 5.64 10.38 -0.22
C GLY A 110 6.63 9.53 0.57
N MET A 111 7.59 10.18 1.17
CA MET A 111 8.61 9.59 2.02
C MET A 111 8.92 10.53 3.18
N THR A 112 9.50 10.01 4.26
CA THR A 112 9.85 10.85 5.44
C THR A 112 10.80 11.97 5.06
N GLU A 113 11.73 11.71 4.15
CA GLU A 113 12.73 12.65 3.66
C GLU A 113 12.15 13.75 2.77
N GLY A 114 11.05 13.48 2.06
CA GLY A 114 10.42 14.42 1.13
C GLY A 114 9.04 14.92 1.55
N SER A 115 8.45 14.35 2.61
CA SER A 115 7.03 14.57 2.92
C SER A 115 6.12 13.98 1.82
N MET A 116 4.90 14.49 1.66
CA MET A 116 4.00 14.07 0.57
C MET A 116 4.47 14.72 -0.73
N MET A 117 4.58 13.94 -1.78
CA MET A 117 5.17 14.37 -3.07
C MET A 117 4.20 14.29 -4.24
N ALA A 118 3.30 13.31 -4.24
CA ALA A 118 2.38 13.09 -5.35
C ALA A 118 1.06 12.49 -4.88
N ALA A 119 0.00 12.71 -5.64
CA ALA A 119 -1.32 12.17 -5.38
C ALA A 119 -2.06 11.82 -6.68
N GLU A 120 -2.87 10.78 -6.63
CA GLU A 120 -3.81 10.44 -7.69
C GLU A 120 -4.96 11.42 -7.77
N ARG A 121 -5.56 11.51 -8.95
CA ARG A 121 -6.80 12.22 -9.22
C ARG A 121 -7.57 11.55 -10.34
N ASP A 122 -8.86 11.85 -10.44
CA ASP A 122 -9.71 11.34 -11.50
C ASP A 122 -9.16 11.73 -12.91
N GLY A 123 -9.22 10.77 -13.82
CA GLY A 123 -8.85 10.98 -15.21
C GLY A 123 -7.35 10.96 -15.50
N VAL A 124 -6.50 10.74 -14.49
CA VAL A 124 -5.03 10.66 -14.66
C VAL A 124 -4.56 9.24 -14.34
N ASP A 125 -3.85 8.65 -15.28
CA ASP A 125 -3.21 7.34 -15.08
C ASP A 125 -1.84 7.53 -14.42
N GLY A 126 -1.83 7.60 -13.10
CA GLY A 126 -0.69 7.89 -12.21
C GLY A 126 -0.98 9.01 -11.23
N MET A 127 0.05 9.53 -10.61
CA MET A 127 -0.03 10.57 -9.58
C MET A 127 0.54 11.88 -10.10
N ARG A 128 -0.13 13.01 -9.84
CA ARG A 128 0.45 14.33 -10.09
C ARG A 128 1.54 14.60 -9.07
N LEU A 129 2.76 14.79 -9.54
CA LEU A 129 3.92 15.14 -8.71
C LEU A 129 3.98 16.65 -8.51
N TRP A 130 4.15 17.11 -7.30
CA TRP A 130 4.25 18.54 -6.96
C TRP A 130 5.64 19.08 -7.26
N ALA A 131 5.87 19.34 -8.56
CA ALA A 131 7.16 19.81 -9.11
C ALA A 131 7.50 21.25 -8.70
N ASP A 132 6.59 21.97 -8.09
CA ASP A 132 6.82 23.26 -7.43
C ASP A 132 7.46 23.12 -6.05
N LEU A 133 7.35 21.95 -5.42
CA LEU A 133 7.94 21.65 -4.11
C LEU A 133 9.22 20.82 -4.22
N PHE A 134 9.37 20.03 -5.30
CA PHE A 134 10.47 19.10 -5.47
C PHE A 134 11.04 19.15 -6.89
N LEU A 135 12.35 19.27 -6.99
CA LEU A 135 13.06 18.87 -8.21
C LEU A 135 13.20 17.34 -8.19
N VAL A 136 12.59 16.69 -9.17
CA VAL A 136 12.64 15.23 -9.32
C VAL A 136 13.38 14.86 -10.61
N GLU A 137 14.29 13.93 -10.47
CA GLU A 137 15.05 13.31 -11.56
C GLU A 137 14.74 11.81 -11.56
N VAL A 138 14.65 11.22 -12.76
CA VAL A 138 14.58 9.76 -12.92
C VAL A 138 15.85 9.32 -13.62
N VAL A 139 16.64 8.50 -12.94
CA VAL A 139 18.00 8.17 -13.38
C VAL A 139 18.21 6.65 -13.48
N ASP A 140 19.12 6.26 -14.33
CA ASP A 140 19.66 4.90 -14.36
C ASP A 140 20.43 4.64 -13.06
N GLU A 141 20.10 3.53 -12.36
CA GLU A 141 20.67 3.23 -11.04
C GLU A 141 22.20 3.04 -11.04
N VAL A 142 22.77 2.59 -12.15
CA VAL A 142 24.20 2.27 -12.25
C VAL A 142 25.01 3.49 -12.63
N THR A 143 24.54 4.25 -13.62
CA THR A 143 25.27 5.37 -14.19
C THR A 143 24.92 6.72 -13.57
N GLY A 144 23.77 6.82 -12.85
CA GLY A 144 23.24 8.08 -12.31
C GLY A 144 22.81 9.10 -13.39
N LYS A 145 22.78 8.70 -14.67
CA LYS A 145 22.36 9.57 -15.76
C LYS A 145 20.85 9.56 -15.93
N PRO A 146 20.24 10.69 -16.33
CA PRO A 146 18.80 10.74 -16.61
C PRO A 146 18.39 9.69 -17.64
N VAL A 147 17.26 9.03 -17.42
CA VAL A 147 16.61 8.16 -18.40
C VAL A 147 15.68 8.98 -19.31
N ALA A 148 15.28 8.40 -20.44
CA ALA A 148 14.30 9.05 -21.32
C ALA A 148 12.93 9.17 -20.61
N GLU A 149 12.16 10.17 -20.98
CA GLU A 149 10.81 10.39 -20.44
C GLU A 149 9.93 9.15 -20.61
N GLY A 150 9.22 8.80 -19.52
CA GLY A 150 8.36 7.61 -19.46
C GLY A 150 9.10 6.29 -19.28
N GLN A 151 10.42 6.28 -19.30
CA GLN A 151 11.19 5.08 -18.98
C GLN A 151 11.34 4.90 -17.46
N PRO A 152 11.36 3.67 -16.96
CA PRO A 152 11.60 3.41 -15.56
C PRO A 152 13.04 3.74 -15.16
N GLY A 153 13.20 4.30 -13.98
CA GLY A 153 14.50 4.59 -13.37
C GLY A 153 14.37 4.91 -11.90
N ALA A 154 15.50 5.05 -11.25
CA ALA A 154 15.56 5.40 -9.84
C ALA A 154 15.13 6.84 -9.59
N LEU A 155 14.25 7.03 -8.62
CA LEU A 155 13.78 8.34 -8.19
C LEU A 155 14.87 9.05 -7.38
N VAL A 156 15.29 10.19 -7.87
CA VAL A 156 16.16 11.14 -7.17
C VAL A 156 15.38 12.42 -6.91
N MET A 157 15.38 12.91 -5.68
CA MET A 157 14.65 14.12 -5.32
C MET A 157 15.51 15.15 -4.61
N THR A 158 15.18 16.43 -4.82
CA THR A 158 15.72 17.56 -4.09
C THR A 158 14.55 18.45 -3.66
N PRO A 159 14.25 18.58 -2.34
CA PRO A 159 13.26 19.54 -1.86
C PRO A 159 13.69 20.98 -2.17
N LEU A 160 12.76 21.81 -2.65
CA LEU A 160 13.05 23.19 -3.04
C LEU A 160 12.84 24.19 -1.89
N TRP A 161 11.91 23.92 -0.97
CA TRP A 161 11.45 24.88 0.03
C TRP A 161 11.54 24.40 1.48
N SER A 162 11.76 23.12 1.68
CA SER A 162 11.78 22.49 2.99
C SER A 162 13.16 21.88 3.31
N HIS A 163 13.31 21.30 4.49
CA HIS A 163 14.49 20.54 4.90
C HIS A 163 15.76 21.39 5.04
N THR A 164 15.62 22.56 5.64
CA THR A 164 16.76 23.45 5.90
C THR A 164 17.76 22.89 6.92
N ALA A 165 17.30 22.03 7.84
CA ALA A 165 18.16 21.41 8.83
C ALA A 165 18.97 20.22 8.26
N THR A 166 18.36 19.45 7.34
CA THR A 166 19.02 18.35 6.63
C THR A 166 18.70 18.49 5.14
N PRO A 167 19.52 19.20 4.36
CA PRO A 167 19.26 19.41 2.94
C PRO A 167 19.50 18.11 2.16
N PHE A 168 18.43 17.52 1.65
CA PHE A 168 18.50 16.34 0.78
C PHE A 168 18.76 16.75 -0.67
N LEU A 169 20.02 16.97 -1.00
CA LEU A 169 20.41 17.30 -2.37
C LEU A 169 20.61 16.00 -3.17
N ARG A 170 19.82 15.84 -4.22
CA ARG A 170 19.83 14.65 -5.09
C ARG A 170 19.75 13.35 -4.28
N TRP A 171 18.76 13.28 -3.39
CA TRP A 171 18.52 12.11 -2.54
C TRP A 171 17.98 10.95 -3.37
N LEU A 172 18.70 9.82 -3.37
CA LEU A 172 18.27 8.58 -4.00
C LEU A 172 17.29 7.84 -3.08
N SER A 173 16.03 7.75 -3.49
CA SER A 173 14.94 7.24 -2.64
C SER A 173 14.91 5.72 -2.48
N GLY A 174 15.47 4.99 -3.44
CA GLY A 174 15.33 3.54 -3.57
C GLY A 174 14.00 3.11 -4.20
N ASP A 175 13.26 4.03 -4.77
CA ASP A 175 12.03 3.75 -5.53
C ASP A 175 12.31 3.81 -7.03
N ILE A 176 11.74 2.88 -7.79
CA ILE A 176 11.74 2.89 -9.24
C ILE A 176 10.42 3.48 -9.72
N VAL A 177 10.52 4.50 -10.54
CA VAL A 177 9.35 5.24 -11.04
C VAL A 177 9.46 5.49 -12.53
N THR A 178 8.35 5.83 -13.17
CA THR A 178 8.34 6.52 -14.45
C THR A 178 7.80 7.94 -14.26
N LEU A 179 8.32 8.89 -15.02
CA LEU A 179 7.88 10.27 -15.01
C LEU A 179 7.58 10.72 -16.43
N ARG A 180 6.43 11.34 -16.64
CA ARG A 180 6.06 11.92 -17.94
C ARG A 180 5.36 13.26 -17.75
N TRP A 181 5.57 14.16 -18.67
CA TRP A 181 4.83 15.42 -18.74
C TRP A 181 3.52 15.21 -19.52
N PRO A 182 2.40 15.73 -19.03
CA PRO A 182 1.17 15.70 -19.82
C PRO A 182 1.22 16.67 -20.98
N GLU A 183 0.28 16.52 -21.91
CA GLU A 183 0.08 17.56 -22.94
C GLU A 183 -0.29 18.89 -22.24
N PRO A 184 0.27 20.02 -22.72
CA PRO A 184 -0.10 21.34 -22.21
C PRO A 184 -1.62 21.53 -22.22
N ASP A 185 -2.15 22.15 -21.16
CA ASP A 185 -3.57 22.49 -21.02
C ASP A 185 -4.55 21.30 -21.04
N ALA A 186 -4.06 20.05 -20.91
CA ALA A 186 -4.91 18.87 -20.86
C ALA A 186 -5.90 18.90 -19.67
N ASP A 187 -5.48 19.47 -18.55
CA ASP A 187 -6.31 19.73 -17.36
C ASP A 187 -5.64 20.85 -16.51
N PRO A 188 -6.35 21.42 -15.50
CA PRO A 188 -5.81 22.51 -14.66
C PRO A 188 -4.51 22.17 -13.91
N PHE A 189 -4.14 20.90 -13.83
CA PHE A 189 -2.92 20.42 -13.18
C PHE A 189 -1.87 19.90 -14.17
N SER A 190 -2.02 20.17 -15.47
CA SER A 190 -1.08 19.73 -16.49
C SER A 190 0.31 20.37 -16.38
N VAL A 191 0.44 21.40 -15.55
CA VAL A 191 1.74 21.97 -15.15
C VAL A 191 2.57 21.01 -14.27
N PHE A 192 1.97 19.97 -13.72
CA PHE A 192 2.63 18.97 -12.92
C PHE A 192 2.81 17.67 -13.70
N PRO A 193 4.01 17.07 -13.69
CA PRO A 193 4.23 15.79 -14.35
C PRO A 193 3.47 14.65 -13.64
N VAL A 194 3.29 13.55 -14.37
CA VAL A 194 2.67 12.33 -13.87
C VAL A 194 3.76 11.33 -13.51
N LEU A 195 3.75 10.94 -12.25
CA LEU A 195 4.61 9.89 -11.70
C LEU A 195 3.82 8.59 -11.58
N LYS A 196 4.43 7.47 -11.99
CA LYS A 196 3.96 6.13 -11.62
C LYS A 196 5.05 5.43 -10.83
N HIS A 197 4.67 4.95 -9.65
CA HIS A 197 5.54 4.12 -8.83
C HIS A 197 5.49 2.68 -9.34
N ALA A 198 6.63 2.08 -9.64
CA ALA A 198 6.72 0.72 -10.14
C ALA A 198 6.98 -0.30 -9.00
N HIS A 199 8.08 -0.12 -8.27
CA HIS A 199 8.47 -0.98 -7.15
C HIS A 199 9.63 -0.34 -6.37
N ARG A 200 10.04 -0.97 -5.28
CA ARG A 200 11.32 -0.67 -4.62
C ARG A 200 12.43 -1.59 -5.12
N THR A 201 13.66 -1.10 -5.10
CA THR A 201 14.85 -1.85 -5.53
C THR A 201 15.15 -3.08 -4.65
N SER A 202 14.55 -3.18 -3.46
CA SER A 202 14.78 -4.23 -2.45
C SER A 202 13.57 -5.11 -2.14
N GLY A 203 12.57 -5.16 -3.00
CA GLY A 203 11.30 -5.86 -2.73
C GLY A 203 11.16 -7.22 -3.40
N PHE A 204 12.06 -8.21 -3.14
CA PHE A 204 11.90 -9.57 -3.67
C PHE A 204 12.45 -10.65 -2.74
N PHE A 205 11.87 -11.85 -2.83
CA PHE A 205 12.46 -13.07 -2.30
C PHE A 205 13.31 -13.75 -3.38
N LYS A 206 14.50 -14.16 -3.02
CA LYS A 206 15.30 -15.07 -3.85
C LYS A 206 15.13 -16.48 -3.30
N ILE A 207 14.47 -17.36 -4.08
CA ILE A 207 14.10 -18.72 -3.67
C ILE A 207 14.71 -19.70 -4.64
N ARG A 208 15.75 -20.41 -4.23
CA ARG A 208 16.45 -21.41 -5.07
C ARG A 208 16.85 -20.86 -6.45
N GLY A 209 17.28 -19.59 -6.49
CA GLY A 209 17.66 -18.91 -7.73
C GLY A 209 16.54 -18.17 -8.46
N VAL A 210 15.29 -18.38 -8.11
CA VAL A 210 14.14 -17.66 -8.66
C VAL A 210 13.90 -16.38 -7.86
N ASN A 211 13.77 -15.26 -8.54
CA ASN A 211 13.38 -13.98 -7.91
C ASN A 211 11.85 -13.87 -7.92
N VAL A 212 11.25 -13.77 -6.76
CA VAL A 212 9.80 -13.54 -6.58
C VAL A 212 9.61 -12.11 -6.08
N ASN A 213 9.12 -11.23 -6.94
CA ASN A 213 8.85 -9.84 -6.59
C ASN A 213 7.65 -9.76 -5.63
N HIS A 214 7.81 -9.02 -4.54
CA HIS A 214 6.79 -8.90 -3.48
C HIS A 214 5.49 -8.28 -4.02
N THR A 215 5.59 -7.26 -4.87
CA THR A 215 4.45 -6.59 -5.46
C THR A 215 3.66 -7.49 -6.40
N GLU A 216 4.37 -8.23 -7.25
CA GLU A 216 3.76 -9.20 -8.18
C GLU A 216 3.09 -10.32 -7.40
N LEU A 217 3.73 -10.83 -6.34
CA LEU A 217 3.15 -11.85 -5.48
C LEU A 217 1.92 -11.32 -4.73
N GLU A 218 1.95 -10.09 -4.22
CA GLU A 218 0.80 -9.48 -3.55
C GLU A 218 -0.39 -9.33 -4.51
N ASP A 219 -0.14 -8.78 -5.70
CA ASP A 219 -1.18 -8.59 -6.72
C ASP A 219 -1.77 -9.93 -7.19
N PHE A 220 -0.89 -10.93 -7.37
CA PHE A 220 -1.30 -12.29 -7.69
C PHE A 220 -2.17 -12.90 -6.58
N MET A 221 -1.75 -12.82 -5.32
CA MET A 221 -2.46 -13.42 -4.19
C MET A 221 -3.85 -12.79 -4.00
N PHE A 222 -4.00 -11.48 -4.14
CA PHE A 222 -5.30 -10.82 -4.01
C PHE A 222 -6.25 -11.08 -5.19
N ARG A 223 -5.75 -11.63 -6.30
CA ARG A 223 -6.57 -12.14 -7.40
C ARG A 223 -7.02 -13.59 -7.21
N GLN A 224 -6.45 -14.34 -6.25
CA GLN A 224 -6.84 -15.73 -6.05
C GLN A 224 -8.24 -15.84 -5.48
N PRO A 225 -9.15 -16.61 -6.13
CA PRO A 225 -10.47 -16.87 -5.58
C PRO A 225 -10.38 -17.52 -4.20
N GLY A 226 -11.18 -17.04 -3.26
CA GLY A 226 -11.24 -17.60 -1.92
C GLY A 226 -10.17 -17.07 -0.95
N VAL A 227 -9.14 -16.34 -1.39
CA VAL A 227 -8.15 -15.74 -0.49
C VAL A 227 -8.67 -14.40 0.05
N LEU A 228 -8.87 -14.33 1.35
CA LEU A 228 -9.24 -13.10 2.05
C LEU A 228 -8.01 -12.23 2.30
N ASP A 229 -7.01 -12.82 2.96
CA ASP A 229 -5.74 -12.17 3.26
C ASP A 229 -4.61 -13.19 3.28
N PHE A 230 -3.36 -12.74 3.25
CA PHE A 230 -2.20 -13.63 3.25
C PHE A 230 -0.97 -12.99 3.88
N ARG A 231 -0.03 -13.86 4.31
CA ARG A 231 1.37 -13.52 4.58
C ARG A 231 2.28 -14.51 3.88
N ALA A 232 3.33 -13.99 3.27
CA ALA A 232 4.38 -14.77 2.63
C ALA A 232 5.63 -14.79 3.52
N GLU A 233 6.10 -15.97 3.84
CA GLU A 233 7.32 -16.18 4.61
C GLU A 233 8.33 -16.96 3.77
N LEU A 234 9.58 -16.54 3.80
CA LEU A 234 10.68 -17.33 3.26
C LEU A 234 11.37 -18.02 4.43
N VAL A 235 11.31 -19.35 4.43
CA VAL A 235 11.83 -20.20 5.51
C VAL A 235 12.86 -21.18 4.98
N THR A 236 13.72 -21.70 5.86
CA THR A 236 14.57 -22.86 5.57
C THR A 236 13.95 -24.11 6.18
N HIS A 237 13.63 -25.10 5.35
CA HIS A 237 13.08 -26.37 5.81
C HIS A 237 13.93 -27.51 5.22
N HIS A 238 14.57 -28.33 6.09
CA HIS A 238 15.49 -29.40 5.68
C HIS A 238 16.55 -28.92 4.67
N ASP A 239 17.27 -27.85 5.00
CA ASP A 239 18.31 -27.20 4.18
C ASP A 239 17.82 -26.70 2.80
N ARG A 240 16.51 -26.51 2.63
CA ARG A 240 15.94 -25.96 1.41
C ARG A 240 15.14 -24.69 1.69
N GLU A 241 15.30 -23.72 0.83
CA GLU A 241 14.47 -22.50 0.85
C GLU A 241 13.06 -22.83 0.39
N VAL A 242 12.08 -22.46 1.17
CA VAL A 242 10.65 -22.69 0.92
C VAL A 242 9.87 -21.39 1.05
N LEU A 243 9.02 -21.12 0.05
CA LEU A 243 8.00 -20.10 0.16
C LEU A 243 6.82 -20.68 0.94
N ARG A 244 6.55 -20.13 2.10
CA ARG A 244 5.38 -20.46 2.91
C ARG A 244 4.34 -19.38 2.76
N LEU A 245 3.13 -19.73 2.34
CA LEU A 245 1.99 -18.84 2.21
C LEU A 245 0.98 -19.16 3.31
N LEU A 246 0.84 -18.24 4.26
CA LEU A 246 -0.18 -18.29 5.30
C LEU A 246 -1.39 -17.53 4.79
N ILE A 247 -2.54 -18.19 4.61
CA ILE A 247 -3.72 -17.57 4.00
C ILE A 247 -4.92 -17.60 4.94
N GLU A 248 -5.70 -16.54 4.94
CA GLU A 248 -7.07 -16.54 5.46
C GLU A 248 -8.04 -16.68 4.29
N VAL A 249 -9.08 -17.50 4.46
CA VAL A 249 -10.03 -17.83 3.41
C VAL A 249 -11.33 -17.06 3.65
N VAL A 250 -11.94 -16.55 2.58
CA VAL A 250 -13.25 -15.85 2.65
C VAL A 250 -14.33 -16.78 3.17
N ARG A 251 -15.32 -16.24 3.89
CA ARG A 251 -16.45 -17.03 4.38
C ARG A 251 -17.19 -17.70 3.22
N GLY A 252 -17.43 -19.01 3.36
CA GLY A 252 -18.12 -19.80 2.34
C GLY A 252 -17.24 -20.38 1.23
N ALA A 253 -15.96 -20.03 1.15
CA ALA A 253 -15.03 -20.74 0.28
C ALA A 253 -14.58 -22.06 0.91
N ASP A 254 -14.24 -23.03 0.07
CA ASP A 254 -13.77 -24.34 0.53
C ASP A 254 -12.35 -24.25 1.10
N PRO A 255 -12.16 -24.45 2.41
CA PRO A 255 -10.85 -24.36 3.05
C PRO A 255 -9.89 -25.49 2.64
N ALA A 256 -10.39 -26.56 2.04
CA ALA A 256 -9.54 -27.64 1.52
C ALA A 256 -9.14 -27.44 0.06
N ALA A 257 -10.02 -26.89 -0.78
CA ALA A 257 -9.76 -26.66 -2.20
C ALA A 257 -8.89 -25.40 -2.43
N THR A 258 -9.08 -24.35 -1.64
CA THR A 258 -8.35 -23.07 -1.83
C THR A 258 -6.84 -23.21 -1.73
N PRO A 259 -6.23 -23.91 -0.73
CA PRO A 259 -4.78 -24.11 -0.65
C PRO A 259 -4.19 -24.84 -1.87
N ALA A 260 -4.87 -25.88 -2.35
CA ALA A 260 -4.42 -26.64 -3.52
C ALA A 260 -4.44 -25.78 -4.80
N ALA A 261 -5.48 -24.97 -4.97
CA ALA A 261 -5.57 -24.01 -6.08
C ALA A 261 -4.47 -22.95 -6.02
N VAL A 262 -4.23 -22.36 -4.86
CA VAL A 262 -3.16 -21.38 -4.62
C VAL A 262 -1.79 -22.02 -4.90
N THR A 263 -1.53 -23.23 -4.42
CA THR A 263 -0.26 -23.95 -4.66
C THR A 263 -0.02 -24.12 -6.16
N THR A 264 -1.03 -24.61 -6.87
CA THR A 264 -0.92 -24.85 -8.33
C THR A 264 -0.72 -23.54 -9.09
N ALA A 265 -1.50 -22.52 -8.77
CA ALA A 265 -1.42 -21.21 -9.43
C ALA A 265 -0.07 -20.53 -9.17
N THR A 266 0.43 -20.57 -7.93
CA THR A 266 1.75 -19.99 -7.58
C THR A 266 2.88 -20.69 -8.33
N LYS A 267 2.85 -22.03 -8.41
CA LYS A 267 3.83 -22.78 -9.17
C LYS A 267 3.83 -22.42 -10.65
N ASN A 268 2.66 -22.22 -11.24
CA ASN A 268 2.53 -21.90 -12.66
C ASN A 268 3.03 -20.49 -13.01
N VAL A 269 2.88 -19.52 -12.09
CA VAL A 269 3.24 -18.12 -12.34
C VAL A 269 4.68 -17.83 -11.93
N PHE A 270 5.10 -18.33 -10.77
CA PHE A 270 6.40 -17.99 -10.17
C PHE A 270 7.43 -19.11 -10.25
N GLU A 271 7.07 -20.26 -10.83
CA GLU A 271 7.94 -21.46 -10.89
C GLU A 271 8.40 -21.97 -9.50
N VAL A 272 7.75 -21.51 -8.44
CA VAL A 272 8.00 -21.88 -7.04
C VAL A 272 6.77 -22.60 -6.50
N THR A 273 6.98 -23.82 -5.98
CA THR A 273 5.92 -24.54 -5.26
C THR A 273 5.92 -24.09 -3.79
N PRO A 274 4.87 -23.39 -3.33
CA PRO A 274 4.78 -22.95 -1.95
C PRO A 274 4.26 -24.07 -1.03
N GLU A 275 4.55 -23.94 0.26
CA GLU A 275 3.76 -24.56 1.32
C GLU A 275 2.61 -23.61 1.70
N VAL A 276 1.36 -24.08 1.60
CA VAL A 276 0.19 -23.24 1.90
C VAL A 276 -0.48 -23.74 3.17
N GLU A 277 -0.62 -22.83 4.14
CA GLU A 277 -1.28 -23.09 5.43
C GLU A 277 -2.50 -22.16 5.56
N VAL A 278 -3.65 -22.74 5.94
CA VAL A 278 -4.86 -21.96 6.21
C VAL A 278 -4.88 -21.55 7.67
N LEU A 279 -4.97 -20.25 7.88
CA LEU A 279 -5.12 -19.67 9.21
C LEU A 279 -6.61 -19.49 9.57
N ALA A 280 -6.90 -19.47 10.86
CA ALA A 280 -8.22 -19.06 11.33
C ALA A 280 -8.47 -17.59 10.98
N LEU A 281 -9.70 -17.27 10.56
CA LEU A 281 -10.11 -15.91 10.19
C LEU A 281 -9.78 -14.91 11.32
N GLY A 282 -9.18 -13.79 10.98
CA GLY A 282 -8.76 -12.74 11.89
C GLY A 282 -7.41 -12.99 12.59
N THR A 283 -6.65 -14.04 12.20
CA THR A 283 -5.31 -14.29 12.74
C THR A 283 -4.32 -13.21 12.29
N LEU A 284 -4.28 -12.90 10.98
CA LEU A 284 -3.43 -11.84 10.43
C LEU A 284 -3.88 -10.46 10.91
N ALA A 285 -5.18 -10.30 11.11
CA ALA A 285 -5.77 -9.08 11.66
C ALA A 285 -5.21 -8.68 13.02
N ARG A 286 -4.98 -9.64 13.92
CA ARG A 286 -4.45 -9.37 15.27
C ARG A 286 -3.05 -8.74 15.27
N GLU A 287 -2.29 -8.94 14.24
CA GLU A 287 -0.94 -8.33 14.13
C GLU A 287 -1.00 -6.81 13.98
N PHE A 288 -2.05 -6.26 13.34
CA PHE A 288 -2.24 -4.82 13.23
C PHE A 288 -2.62 -4.12 14.53
N GLU A 289 -3.16 -4.88 15.51
CA GLU A 289 -3.42 -4.34 16.85
C GLU A 289 -2.13 -4.25 17.71
N ALA A 290 -1.10 -5.01 17.33
CA ALA A 290 0.18 -5.05 18.05
C ALA A 290 1.30 -4.26 17.35
N SER A 291 1.17 -3.97 16.08
CA SER A 291 2.20 -3.31 15.26
C SER A 291 1.61 -2.31 14.28
N VAL A 292 2.27 -1.17 14.12
CA VAL A 292 1.90 -0.14 13.15
C VAL A 292 1.92 -0.67 11.72
N LYS A 293 2.85 -1.58 11.41
CA LYS A 293 2.94 -2.29 10.13
C LYS A 293 3.07 -3.79 10.41
N ALA A 294 2.09 -4.57 10.01
CA ALA A 294 2.21 -6.02 10.00
C ALA A 294 2.90 -6.43 8.68
N PRO A 295 4.14 -6.95 8.72
CA PRO A 295 4.86 -7.27 7.50
C PRO A 295 4.20 -8.42 6.76
N ARG A 296 3.81 -8.18 5.51
CA ARG A 296 3.21 -9.20 4.64
C ARG A 296 4.25 -10.14 4.04
N PHE A 297 5.48 -9.69 3.95
CA PHE A 297 6.62 -10.45 3.42
C PHE A 297 7.71 -10.54 4.49
N VAL A 298 8.03 -11.75 4.92
CA VAL A 298 8.96 -11.98 6.03
C VAL A 298 10.03 -12.99 5.61
N ASP A 299 11.30 -12.61 5.67
CA ASP A 299 12.42 -13.53 5.52
C ASP A 299 12.79 -14.08 6.90
N ARG A 300 12.60 -15.38 7.09
CA ARG A 300 12.90 -16.12 8.33
C ARG A 300 14.01 -17.13 8.15
N ARG A 301 14.78 -17.05 7.06
CA ARG A 301 15.95 -17.91 6.87
C ARG A 301 16.99 -17.62 7.94
N GLN A 302 17.50 -18.67 8.55
CA GLN A 302 18.64 -18.63 9.48
C GLN A 302 19.94 -18.93 8.74
#